data_fb9d0d1f0ef6366dbf8df1e22471ff7c
#
_entry.id   fb9d0d1f0ef6366dbf8df1e22471ff7c
#
_cell.length_a   1.000
_cell.length_b   1.000
_cell.length_c   1.000
_cell.angle_alpha   90.00
_cell.angle_beta   90.00
_cell.angle_gamma   90.00
#
_symmetry.space_group_name_H-M   'P 1'
#
loop_
_entity.id
_entity.type
_entity.pdbx_description
1 polymer ?
#
loop_
_entity_poly.entity_id
_entity_poly.type
_entity_poly.pdbx_seq_one_letter_code
_entity_poly.pdbx_strand_id
1 'polypeptide(L)' 'MIARIWHGWTSFKNADTYENLLRNEIFPSIENKNIKGYRKISLLKQPLEKEVEFITIMIFDNLNALKHFKY' A
#
# COMPACT_ATOMS: atom_id res chain seq x y z
N MET A 1 -1.69 -7.89 -16.33
CA MET A 1 -1.52 -7.06 -15.12
C MET A 1 -1.11 -7.92 -13.94
N ILE A 2 -0.30 -7.34 -13.06
CA ILE A 2 0.22 -8.00 -11.87
C ILE A 2 -0.19 -7.18 -10.66
N ALA A 3 -0.61 -7.85 -9.58
CA ALA A 3 -0.91 -7.20 -8.31
C ALA A 3 0.13 -7.61 -7.28
N ARG A 4 0.57 -6.63 -6.49
CA ARG A 4 1.36 -6.87 -5.29
C ARG A 4 0.50 -6.53 -4.09
N ILE A 5 0.37 -7.46 -3.17
CA ILE A 5 -0.51 -7.32 -2.01
C ILE A 5 0.31 -7.42 -0.74
N TRP A 6 0.15 -6.42 0.13
CA TRP A 6 0.76 -6.41 1.45
C TRP A 6 -0.30 -6.46 2.53
N HIS A 7 0.00 -7.17 3.59
CA HIS A 7 -0.80 -7.18 4.80
C HIS A 7 0.01 -6.58 5.93
N GLY A 8 -0.62 -5.72 6.72
CA GLY A 8 -0.02 -5.16 7.93
C GLY A 8 -1.07 -5.04 9.02
N TRP A 9 -0.64 -5.13 10.26
CA TRP A 9 -1.54 -5.06 11.40
C TRP A 9 -1.06 -4.02 12.39
N THR A 10 -2.00 -3.27 12.96
CA THR A 10 -1.69 -2.28 14.00
C THR A 10 -2.65 -2.47 15.17
N SER A 11 -2.29 -1.91 16.33
CA SER A 11 -3.26 -1.76 17.41
C SER A 11 -4.33 -0.75 17.00
N PHE A 12 -5.49 -0.79 17.68
CA PHE A 12 -6.51 0.24 17.45
C PHE A 12 -5.97 1.64 17.69
N LYS A 13 -5.12 1.77 18.71
CA LYS A 13 -4.53 3.07 19.06
C LYS A 13 -3.69 3.66 17.94
N ASN A 14 -2.98 2.82 17.20
CA ASN A 14 -2.04 3.28 16.17
C ASN A 14 -2.64 3.28 14.77
N ALA A 15 -3.86 2.77 14.60
CA ALA A 15 -4.44 2.59 13.27
C ALA A 15 -4.57 3.89 12.49
N ASP A 16 -5.08 4.95 13.12
CA ASP A 16 -5.25 6.23 12.43
C ASP A 16 -3.91 6.85 12.05
N THR A 17 -2.93 6.77 12.93
CA THR A 17 -1.60 7.28 12.65
C THR A 17 -0.97 6.55 11.47
N TYR A 18 -1.12 5.22 11.44
CA TYR A 18 -0.58 4.42 10.34
C TYR A 18 -1.29 4.74 9.03
N GLU A 19 -2.61 4.85 9.05
CA GLU A 19 -3.38 5.19 7.86
C GLU A 19 -2.98 6.56 7.32
N ASN A 20 -2.84 7.55 8.19
CA ASN A 20 -2.42 8.88 7.79
C ASN A 20 -1.02 8.89 7.20
N LEU A 21 -0.11 8.10 7.75
CA LEU A 21 1.23 7.96 7.21
C LEU A 21 1.19 7.41 5.79
N LEU A 22 0.40 6.35 5.56
CA LEU A 22 0.27 5.75 4.23
C LEU A 22 -0.30 6.75 3.23
N ARG A 23 -1.41 7.42 3.57
CA ARG A 23 -2.11 8.30 2.65
C ARG A 23 -1.35 9.59 2.36
N ASN A 24 -0.66 10.13 3.36
CA ASN A 24 -0.06 11.48 3.25
C ASN A 24 1.42 11.45 2.89
N GLU A 25 2.11 10.34 3.13
CA GLU A 25 3.55 10.26 2.91
C GLU A 25 3.95 9.10 2.00
N ILE A 26 3.51 7.89 2.33
CA ILE A 26 3.97 6.70 1.60
C ILE A 26 3.40 6.66 0.18
N PHE A 27 2.09 6.79 0.03
CA PHE A 27 1.45 6.72 -1.28
C PHE A 27 1.88 7.87 -2.20
N PRO A 28 1.90 9.14 -1.74
CA PRO A 28 2.41 10.21 -2.59
C PRO A 28 3.87 10.02 -2.98
N SER A 29 4.69 9.48 -2.08
CA SER A 29 6.09 9.18 -2.39
C SER A 29 6.20 8.15 -3.53
N ILE A 30 5.37 7.11 -3.49
CA ILE A 30 5.33 6.09 -4.53
C ILE A 30 4.88 6.71 -5.87
N GLU A 31 3.81 7.51 -5.84
CA GLU A 31 3.31 8.19 -7.04
C GLU A 31 4.38 9.08 -7.66
N ASN A 32 5.14 9.81 -6.84
CA ASN A 32 6.16 10.73 -7.31
C ASN A 32 7.37 10.06 -7.92
N LYS A 33 7.55 8.77 -7.70
CA LYS A 33 8.66 8.03 -8.31
C LYS A 33 8.48 7.80 -9.80
N ASN A 34 7.28 8.02 -10.32
CA ASN A 34 6.97 7.83 -11.74
C ASN A 34 7.42 6.47 -12.26
N ILE A 35 7.08 5.41 -11.54
CA ILE A 35 7.50 4.06 -11.89
C ILE A 35 6.77 3.63 -13.16
N LYS A 36 7.56 3.29 -14.19
CA LYS A 36 6.98 2.85 -15.45
C LYS A 36 6.21 1.55 -15.24
N GLY A 37 4.95 1.53 -15.69
CA GLY A 37 4.09 0.37 -15.58
C GLY A 37 3.31 0.30 -14.28
N TYR A 38 3.54 1.22 -13.34
CA TYR A 38 2.71 1.33 -12.15
C TYR A 38 1.36 1.95 -12.51
N ARG A 39 0.26 1.32 -12.09
CA ARG A 39 -1.10 1.78 -12.42
C ARG A 39 -1.82 2.44 -11.26
N LYS A 40 -1.90 1.74 -10.14
CA LYS A 40 -2.61 2.30 -8.99
C LYS A 40 -2.25 1.57 -7.71
N ILE A 41 -2.60 2.21 -6.60
CA ILE A 41 -2.48 1.65 -5.27
C ILE A 41 -3.81 1.83 -4.55
N SER A 42 -4.25 0.81 -3.84
CA SER A 42 -5.49 0.84 -3.06
C SER A 42 -5.20 0.41 -1.64
N LEU A 43 -5.91 1.01 -0.69
CA LEU A 43 -5.81 0.68 0.72
C LEU A 43 -7.15 0.16 1.22
N LEU A 44 -7.13 -1.01 1.82
CA LEU A 44 -8.28 -1.59 2.50
C LEU A 44 -7.98 -1.64 3.99
N LYS A 45 -8.99 -1.48 4.80
CA LYS A 45 -8.87 -1.45 6.25
C LYS A 45 -9.94 -2.36 6.83
N GLN A 46 -9.54 -3.28 7.69
CA GLN A 46 -10.47 -4.20 8.34
C GLN A 46 -10.23 -4.23 9.84
N PRO A 47 -11.16 -3.68 10.65
CA PRO A 47 -11.05 -3.81 12.09
C PRO A 47 -11.28 -5.27 12.51
N LEU A 48 -10.39 -5.77 13.33
CA LEU A 48 -10.50 -7.09 13.92
C LEU A 48 -10.79 -6.94 15.42
N GLU A 49 -10.84 -8.05 16.14
CA GLU A 49 -11.21 -8.02 17.57
C GLU A 49 -10.23 -7.19 18.40
N LYS A 50 -8.93 -7.35 18.16
CA LYS A 50 -7.89 -6.69 18.97
C LYS A 50 -6.94 -5.82 18.16
N GLU A 51 -7.11 -5.77 16.87
CA GLU A 51 -6.20 -5.03 15.99
C GLU A 51 -6.90 -4.61 14.72
N VAL A 52 -6.23 -3.81 13.92
CA VAL A 52 -6.73 -3.40 12.61
C VAL A 52 -5.79 -3.94 11.55
N GLU A 53 -6.34 -4.63 10.56
CA GLU A 53 -5.60 -5.11 9.42
C GLU A 53 -5.66 -4.09 8.31
N PHE A 54 -4.51 -3.78 7.72
CA PHE A 54 -4.41 -2.96 6.51
C PHE A 54 -3.92 -3.83 5.37
N ILE A 55 -4.59 -3.72 4.23
CA ILE A 55 -4.23 -4.44 3.02
C ILE A 55 -3.95 -3.41 1.94
N THR A 56 -2.74 -3.44 1.40
CA THR A 56 -2.33 -2.53 0.33
C THR A 56 -2.21 -3.33 -0.95
N ILE A 57 -2.88 -2.89 -2.01
CA ILE A 57 -2.88 -3.55 -3.31
C ILE A 57 -2.30 -2.58 -4.34
N MET A 58 -1.20 -2.96 -4.96
CA MET A 58 -0.58 -2.19 -6.04
C MET A 58 -0.74 -2.95 -7.35
N ILE A 59 -1.13 -2.24 -8.40
CA ILE A 59 -1.34 -2.82 -9.72
C ILE A 59 -0.25 -2.34 -10.66
N PHE A 60 0.38 -3.28 -11.36
CA PHE A 60 1.42 -3.03 -12.37
C PHE A 60 1.03 -3.65 -13.70
N ASP A 61 1.57 -3.11 -14.80
CA ASP A 61 1.31 -3.64 -16.13
C ASP A 61 1.82 -5.06 -16.30
N ASN A 62 3.01 -5.34 -15.75
CA ASN A 62 3.67 -6.62 -15.93
C ASN A 62 4.68 -6.85 -14.81
N LEU A 63 5.28 -8.04 -14.82
CA LEU A 63 6.24 -8.44 -13.80
C LEU A 63 7.51 -7.58 -13.80
N ASN A 64 7.94 -7.11 -14.97
CA ASN A 64 9.12 -6.25 -15.05
C ASN A 64 8.90 -4.93 -14.31
N ALA A 65 7.71 -4.34 -14.46
CA ALA A 65 7.36 -3.12 -13.75
C ALA A 65 7.41 -3.35 -12.23
N LEU A 66 6.89 -4.48 -11.78
CA LEU A 66 6.94 -4.85 -10.37
C LEU A 66 8.38 -4.97 -9.87
N LYS A 67 9.26 -5.57 -10.66
CA LYS A 67 10.66 -5.74 -10.28
C LYS A 67 11.41 -4.42 -10.15
N HIS A 68 11.00 -3.39 -10.87
CA HIS A 68 11.61 -2.07 -10.76
C HIS A 68 11.11 -1.29 -9.55
N PHE A 69 10.06 -1.75 -8.90
CA PHE A 69 9.56 -1.13 -7.68
C PHE A 69 10.46 -1.52 -6.52
N LYS A 70 11.09 -0.51 -5.92
CA LYS A 70 11.94 -0.69 -4.74
C LYS A 70 11.43 0.22 -3.65
N TYR A 71 10.91 -0.41 -2.63
CA TYR A 71 10.40 0.33 -1.51
C TYR A 71 10.82 -0.31 -0.19
#